data_2f49fa561d33e1ec56685f75453d1578
#
_entry.id   2f49fa561d33e1ec56685f75453d1578
#
_cell.length_a   1.000
_cell.length_b   1.000
_cell.length_c   1.000
_cell.angle_alpha   90.00
_cell.angle_beta   90.00
_cell.angle_gamma   90.00
#
_symmetry.space_group_name_H-M   'P 1'
#
loop_
_entity.id
_entity.type
_entity.pdbx_description
1 polymer ?
#
loop_
_entity_poly.entity_id
_entity_poly.type
_entity_poly.pdbx_seq_one_letter_code
_entity_poly.pdbx_strand_id
1 'polypeptide(L)'
;MTWPFENDTNGIVKRISNRSISANRKRNIFIILTIALASALLSAIVLYGFGVMQETQNRNQKTAQIMYHAISEQQGQELYKQEEIAWVGEFFNAFSEQVNHSTVNFTYANADMLKSQSMPYSGDLPASENEIVVQESFLDSLGYSNELGQTIQIPFSDGTTHDFKLTGILDVKTGDIGRYTAIISKELV
;
A
#
# COMPACT_ATOMS: atom_id res chain seq x y z
N MET A 1 -3.90 -74.15 -3.35
CA MET A 1 -3.58 -74.49 -4.74
C MET A 1 -3.00 -73.29 -5.42
N THR A 2 -1.70 -73.18 -5.52
CA THR A 2 -1.02 -72.14 -6.31
C THR A 2 -1.03 -72.58 -7.76
N TRP A 3 -1.51 -71.74 -8.67
CA TRP A 3 -1.51 -71.98 -10.09
C TRP A 3 -0.08 -72.16 -10.59
N PRO A 4 0.25 -73.22 -11.40
CA PRO A 4 1.61 -73.45 -11.81
C PRO A 4 2.20 -72.44 -12.79
N PHE A 5 1.50 -71.37 -13.06
CA PHE A 5 1.91 -70.32 -13.99
C PHE A 5 2.03 -68.93 -13.30
N GLU A 6 2.03 -68.86 -11.95
CA GLU A 6 2.34 -67.65 -11.23
C GLU A 6 3.86 -67.42 -11.31
N ASN A 7 4.27 -66.90 -12.45
CA ASN A 7 5.66 -66.54 -12.70
C ASN A 7 5.90 -65.15 -12.06
N ASP A 8 6.64 -65.10 -10.97
CA ASP A 8 7.06 -63.81 -10.40
C ASP A 8 8.03 -63.10 -11.36
N THR A 9 7.47 -62.36 -12.29
CA THR A 9 8.23 -61.54 -13.27
C THR A 9 8.75 -60.27 -12.68
N ASN A 10 8.40 -59.90 -11.42
CA ASN A 10 8.78 -58.62 -10.77
C ASN A 10 10.30 -58.43 -10.71
N GLY A 11 11.05 -59.54 -10.44
CA GLY A 11 12.51 -59.50 -10.42
C GLY A 11 13.13 -59.20 -11.80
N ILE A 12 12.52 -59.78 -12.84
CA ILE A 12 12.99 -59.61 -14.24
C ILE A 12 12.64 -58.19 -14.72
N VAL A 13 11.42 -57.73 -14.49
CA VAL A 13 10.95 -56.38 -14.83
C VAL A 13 11.83 -55.34 -14.15
N LYS A 14 12.13 -55.49 -12.87
CA LYS A 14 13.01 -54.59 -12.10
C LYS A 14 14.42 -54.52 -12.68
N ARG A 15 15.00 -55.66 -13.08
CA ARG A 15 16.33 -55.70 -13.71
C ARG A 15 16.34 -55.02 -15.07
N ILE A 16 15.34 -55.29 -15.94
CA ILE A 16 15.21 -54.67 -17.25
C ILE A 16 15.01 -53.14 -17.11
N SER A 17 14.13 -52.73 -16.20
CA SER A 17 13.87 -51.33 -15.92
C SER A 17 15.14 -50.59 -15.47
N ASN A 18 15.87 -51.15 -14.49
CA ASN A 18 17.11 -50.54 -14.00
C ASN A 18 18.19 -50.46 -15.07
N ARG A 19 18.30 -51.48 -15.94
CA ARG A 19 19.26 -51.48 -17.03
C ARG A 19 18.90 -50.48 -18.12
N SER A 20 17.61 -50.34 -18.43
CA SER A 20 17.10 -49.32 -19.35
C SER A 20 17.31 -47.90 -18.82
N ILE A 21 17.05 -47.66 -17.54
CA ILE A 21 17.29 -46.38 -16.88
C ILE A 21 18.78 -46.03 -16.92
N SER A 22 19.66 -46.98 -16.61
CA SER A 22 21.10 -46.76 -16.61
C SER A 22 21.65 -46.51 -18.02
N ALA A 23 21.19 -47.25 -19.03
CA ALA A 23 21.61 -47.08 -20.42
C ALA A 23 21.19 -45.74 -21.02
N ASN A 24 20.05 -45.18 -20.56
CA ASN A 24 19.50 -43.93 -21.05
C ASN A 24 19.63 -42.77 -20.03
N ARG A 25 20.59 -42.84 -19.12
CA ARG A 25 20.73 -41.91 -18.01
C ARG A 25 20.71 -40.42 -18.41
N LYS A 26 21.47 -40.07 -19.45
CA LYS A 26 21.54 -38.67 -19.95
C LYS A 26 20.18 -38.18 -20.44
N ARG A 27 19.45 -39.04 -21.22
CA ARG A 27 18.13 -38.71 -21.74
C ARG A 27 17.09 -38.59 -20.59
N ASN A 28 17.13 -39.49 -19.63
CA ASN A 28 16.21 -39.44 -18.48
C ASN A 28 16.44 -38.22 -17.59
N ILE A 29 17.70 -37.84 -17.35
CA ILE A 29 18.03 -36.59 -16.64
C ILE A 29 17.50 -35.37 -17.40
N PHE A 30 17.68 -35.34 -18.73
CA PHE A 30 17.17 -34.24 -19.53
C PHE A 30 15.64 -34.12 -19.45
N ILE A 31 14.91 -35.23 -19.54
CA ILE A 31 13.45 -35.27 -19.41
C ILE A 31 13.01 -34.76 -18.03
N ILE A 32 13.66 -35.23 -16.96
CA ILE A 32 13.36 -34.79 -15.59
C ILE A 32 13.57 -33.30 -15.45
N LEU A 33 14.70 -32.75 -15.93
CA LEU A 33 15.00 -31.33 -15.88
C LEU A 33 13.99 -30.50 -16.68
N THR A 34 13.58 -30.98 -17.85
CA THR A 34 12.57 -30.32 -18.69
C THR A 34 11.22 -30.24 -17.97
N ILE A 35 10.77 -31.36 -17.39
CA ILE A 35 9.51 -31.40 -16.62
C ILE A 35 9.60 -30.49 -15.38
N ALA A 36 10.72 -30.54 -14.64
CA ALA A 36 10.93 -29.71 -13.48
C ALA A 36 10.93 -28.23 -13.85
N LEU A 37 11.58 -27.84 -14.93
CA LEU A 37 11.58 -26.45 -15.42
C LEU A 37 10.17 -26.01 -15.85
N ALA A 38 9.46 -26.84 -16.61
CA ALA A 38 8.10 -26.54 -17.06
C ALA A 38 7.14 -26.37 -15.86
N SER A 39 7.23 -27.27 -14.87
CA SER A 39 6.40 -27.15 -13.65
C SER A 39 6.75 -25.93 -12.80
N ALA A 40 8.03 -25.58 -12.70
CA ALA A 40 8.47 -24.38 -12.00
C ALA A 40 7.95 -23.10 -12.67
N LEU A 41 8.02 -23.03 -14.02
CA LEU A 41 7.48 -21.90 -14.77
C LEU A 41 5.96 -21.76 -14.62
N LEU A 42 5.22 -22.87 -14.72
CA LEU A 42 3.78 -22.86 -14.50
C LEU A 42 3.43 -22.38 -13.08
N SER A 43 4.13 -22.89 -12.07
CA SER A 43 3.93 -22.45 -10.69
C SER A 43 4.23 -20.96 -10.50
N ALA A 44 5.30 -20.46 -11.11
CA ALA A 44 5.64 -19.03 -11.05
C ALA A 44 4.56 -18.14 -11.70
N ILE A 45 4.01 -18.55 -12.85
CA ILE A 45 2.93 -17.81 -13.52
C ILE A 45 1.67 -17.78 -12.65
N VAL A 46 1.30 -18.92 -12.07
CA VAL A 46 0.12 -19.00 -11.19
C VAL A 46 0.30 -18.14 -9.96
N LEU A 47 1.44 -18.21 -9.27
CA LEU A 47 1.73 -17.40 -8.08
C LEU A 47 1.75 -15.90 -8.40
N TYR A 48 2.35 -15.51 -9.53
CA TYR A 48 2.34 -14.13 -9.98
C TYR A 48 0.92 -13.65 -10.27
N GLY A 49 0.11 -14.46 -10.98
CA GLY A 49 -1.29 -14.13 -11.27
C GLY A 49 -2.13 -13.95 -10.01
N PHE A 50 -1.98 -14.83 -9.01
CA PHE A 50 -2.64 -14.66 -7.71
C PHE A 50 -2.18 -13.40 -6.98
N GLY A 51 -0.89 -13.09 -7.00
CA GLY A 51 -0.34 -11.87 -6.40
C GLY A 51 -0.94 -10.60 -7.01
N VAL A 52 -1.00 -10.52 -8.34
CA VAL A 52 -1.61 -9.39 -9.05
C VAL A 52 -3.11 -9.29 -8.77
N MET A 53 -3.83 -10.41 -8.74
CA MET A 53 -5.26 -10.42 -8.43
C MET A 53 -5.53 -9.94 -7.01
N GLN A 54 -4.76 -10.40 -6.04
CA GLN A 54 -4.88 -9.98 -4.64
C GLN A 54 -4.57 -8.49 -4.47
N GLU A 55 -3.53 -7.99 -5.11
CA GLU A 55 -3.20 -6.56 -5.09
C GLU A 55 -4.31 -5.71 -5.72
N THR A 56 -4.89 -6.15 -6.85
CA THR A 56 -6.01 -5.46 -7.49
C THR A 56 -7.25 -5.45 -6.59
N GLN A 57 -7.58 -6.56 -5.93
CA GLN A 57 -8.69 -6.61 -4.98
C GLN A 57 -8.45 -5.68 -3.79
N ASN A 58 -7.25 -5.68 -3.22
CA ASN A 58 -6.89 -4.80 -2.11
C ASN A 58 -6.97 -3.31 -2.50
N ARG A 59 -6.55 -2.96 -3.72
CA ARG A 59 -6.71 -1.60 -4.24
C ARG A 59 -8.17 -1.21 -4.38
N ASN A 60 -8.97 -2.07 -5.01
CA ASN A 60 -10.40 -1.78 -5.23
C ASN A 60 -11.18 -1.63 -3.91
N GLN A 61 -10.82 -2.38 -2.86
CA GLN A 61 -11.44 -2.23 -1.53
C GLN A 61 -11.05 -0.94 -0.83
N LYS A 62 -9.87 -0.40 -1.12
CA LYS A 62 -9.38 0.86 -0.51
C LYS A 62 -9.80 2.10 -1.29
N THR A 63 -10.18 1.96 -2.57
CA THR A 63 -10.56 3.08 -3.41
C THR A 63 -12.04 3.41 -3.23
N ALA A 64 -12.36 4.70 -3.08
CA ALA A 64 -13.73 5.16 -3.02
C ALA A 64 -14.49 4.80 -4.31
N GLN A 65 -15.65 4.17 -4.16
CA GLN A 65 -16.50 3.78 -5.29
C GLN A 65 -17.30 4.95 -5.84
N ILE A 66 -17.62 5.91 -4.98
CA ILE A 66 -18.39 7.10 -5.32
C ILE A 66 -17.67 8.30 -4.72
N MET A 67 -17.55 9.38 -5.47
CA MET A 67 -17.00 10.66 -5.03
C MET A 67 -18.07 11.75 -5.23
N TYR A 68 -18.36 12.46 -4.16
CA TYR A 68 -19.22 13.64 -4.19
C TYR A 68 -18.35 14.88 -4.06
N HIS A 69 -18.66 15.89 -4.87
CA HIS A 69 -17.99 17.18 -4.82
C HIS A 69 -18.93 18.25 -4.28
N ALA A 70 -18.37 19.19 -3.54
CA ALA A 70 -19.09 20.36 -3.03
C ALA A 70 -20.40 20.04 -2.26
N ILE A 71 -20.36 18.99 -1.43
CA ILE A 71 -21.48 18.65 -0.56
C ILE A 71 -21.43 19.49 0.72
N SER A 72 -22.60 19.79 1.30
CA SER A 72 -22.68 20.44 2.60
C SER A 72 -22.31 19.48 3.73
N GLU A 73 -21.93 20.03 4.89
CA GLU A 73 -21.64 19.21 6.06
C GLU A 73 -22.82 18.30 6.47
N GLN A 74 -24.05 18.82 6.37
CA GLN A 74 -25.26 18.03 6.65
C GLN A 74 -25.38 16.83 5.72
N GLN A 75 -25.12 17.02 4.43
CA GLN A 75 -25.12 15.93 3.43
C GLN A 75 -24.00 14.91 3.71
N GLY A 76 -22.84 15.37 4.13
CA GLY A 76 -21.75 14.51 4.58
C GLY A 76 -22.14 13.65 5.77
N GLN A 77 -22.77 14.24 6.79
CA GLN A 77 -23.25 13.55 7.98
C GLN A 77 -24.33 12.48 7.67
N GLU A 78 -25.17 12.72 6.64
CA GLU A 78 -26.15 11.72 6.21
C GLU A 78 -25.47 10.48 5.59
N LEU A 79 -24.31 10.62 4.95
CA LEU A 79 -23.57 9.48 4.40
C LEU A 79 -23.08 8.54 5.51
N TYR A 80 -22.64 9.08 6.66
CA TYR A 80 -22.20 8.26 7.80
C TYR A 80 -23.34 7.43 8.44
N LYS A 81 -24.59 7.80 8.20
CA LYS A 81 -25.76 7.08 8.74
C LYS A 81 -26.22 5.92 7.86
N GLN A 82 -25.70 5.81 6.65
CA GLN A 82 -26.09 4.76 5.70
C GLN A 82 -25.38 3.44 6.06
N GLU A 83 -26.15 2.41 6.41
CA GLU A 83 -25.61 1.08 6.78
C GLU A 83 -24.88 0.38 5.62
N GLU A 84 -25.19 0.77 4.38
CA GLU A 84 -24.59 0.19 3.17
C GLU A 84 -23.21 0.78 2.85
N ILE A 85 -22.82 1.89 3.49
CA ILE A 85 -21.55 2.58 3.27
C ILE A 85 -20.51 2.04 4.26
N ALA A 86 -19.50 1.34 3.74
CA ALA A 86 -18.45 0.74 4.56
C ALA A 86 -17.53 1.77 5.21
N TRP A 87 -17.27 2.90 4.53
CA TRP A 87 -16.43 4.00 5.01
C TRP A 87 -16.70 5.28 4.23
N VAL A 88 -16.45 6.41 4.86
CA VAL A 88 -16.58 7.75 4.25
C VAL A 88 -15.27 8.49 4.41
N GLY A 89 -14.58 8.75 3.30
CA GLY A 89 -13.39 9.60 3.26
C GLY A 89 -13.79 11.05 3.05
N GLU A 90 -13.35 11.95 3.94
CA GLU A 90 -13.51 13.39 3.80
C GLU A 90 -12.17 14.01 3.42
N PHE A 91 -12.19 14.88 2.42
CA PHE A 91 -11.01 15.59 1.94
C PHE A 91 -11.39 16.95 1.36
N PHE A 92 -10.63 17.97 1.72
CA PHE A 92 -10.66 19.23 1.00
C PHE A 92 -9.34 20.03 1.17
N ASN A 93 -8.96 20.75 0.14
CA ASN A 93 -7.86 21.70 0.20
C ASN A 93 -8.36 22.99 0.84
N ALA A 94 -7.77 23.39 1.97
CA ALA A 94 -8.10 24.65 2.62
C ALA A 94 -7.42 25.81 1.91
N PHE A 95 -6.10 25.78 1.84
CA PHE A 95 -5.28 26.78 1.17
C PHE A 95 -3.90 26.20 0.82
N SER A 96 -3.12 26.99 0.08
CA SER A 96 -1.73 26.66 -0.25
C SER A 96 -0.83 27.84 0.06
N GLU A 97 0.34 27.55 0.65
CA GLU A 97 1.33 28.54 1.00
C GLU A 97 2.68 28.26 0.36
N GLN A 98 3.44 29.34 0.14
CA GLN A 98 4.83 29.24 -0.30
C GLN A 98 5.76 29.30 0.92
N VAL A 99 6.41 28.20 1.22
CA VAL A 99 7.34 28.08 2.36
C VAL A 99 8.71 27.67 1.83
N ASN A 100 9.72 28.48 2.03
CA ASN A 100 11.10 28.21 1.60
C ASN A 100 11.21 27.74 0.11
N HIS A 101 10.55 28.45 -0.81
CA HIS A 101 10.51 28.14 -2.26
C HIS A 101 9.76 26.85 -2.61
N SER A 102 9.01 26.29 -1.69
CA SER A 102 8.19 25.09 -1.90
C SER A 102 6.72 25.42 -1.65
N THR A 103 5.84 24.78 -2.40
CA THR A 103 4.40 24.90 -2.18
C THR A 103 3.95 23.88 -1.14
N VAL A 104 3.31 24.35 -0.07
CA VAL A 104 2.68 23.50 0.94
C VAL A 104 1.17 23.59 0.79
N ASN A 105 0.52 22.47 0.56
CA ASN A 105 -0.93 22.37 0.50
C ASN A 105 -1.47 22.02 1.88
N PHE A 106 -2.20 22.92 2.50
CA PHE A 106 -2.89 22.71 3.76
C PHE A 106 -4.25 22.08 3.47
N THR A 107 -4.42 20.86 3.92
CA THR A 107 -5.51 19.99 3.52
C THR A 107 -6.14 19.35 4.74
N TYR A 108 -7.45 19.31 4.80
CA TYR A 108 -8.15 18.42 5.72
C TYR A 108 -8.34 17.05 5.07
N ALA A 109 -8.02 16.00 5.81
CA ALA A 109 -8.34 14.63 5.44
C ALA A 109 -8.59 13.79 6.69
N ASN A 110 -9.68 13.02 6.70
CA ASN A 110 -9.90 12.05 7.76
C ASN A 110 -9.07 10.77 7.56
N ALA A 111 -9.02 9.91 8.58
CA ALA A 111 -8.21 8.69 8.57
C ALA A 111 -8.58 7.74 7.41
N ASP A 112 -9.86 7.61 7.09
CA ASP A 112 -10.33 6.74 6.01
C ASP A 112 -9.87 7.25 4.64
N MET A 113 -9.86 8.57 4.45
CA MET A 113 -9.35 9.17 3.21
C MET A 113 -7.84 8.94 3.06
N LEU A 114 -7.05 9.18 4.10
CA LEU A 114 -5.61 8.93 4.07
C LEU A 114 -5.29 7.46 3.78
N LYS A 115 -6.03 6.55 4.39
CA LYS A 115 -5.91 5.11 4.15
C LYS A 115 -6.25 4.74 2.70
N SER A 116 -7.29 5.33 2.13
CA SER A 116 -7.71 5.07 0.75
C SER A 116 -6.67 5.53 -0.27
N GLN A 117 -6.02 6.66 0.00
CA GLN A 117 -4.96 7.20 -0.83
C GLN A 117 -3.58 6.57 -0.59
N SER A 118 -3.50 5.57 0.29
CA SER A 118 -2.23 4.93 0.66
C SER A 118 -1.21 5.95 1.19
N MET A 119 -1.68 6.91 1.98
CA MET A 119 -0.87 7.90 2.69
C MET A 119 -0.72 7.46 4.15
N PRO A 120 0.25 6.60 4.46
CA PRO A 120 0.49 6.17 5.83
C PRO A 120 1.04 7.34 6.65
N TYR A 121 0.68 7.35 7.92
CA TYR A 121 1.18 8.35 8.88
C TYR A 121 1.47 7.70 10.23
N SER A 122 2.34 8.35 11.00
CA SER A 122 2.62 8.03 12.41
C SER A 122 2.10 9.13 13.30
N GLY A 123 1.73 8.82 14.54
CA GLY A 123 1.13 9.77 15.47
C GLY A 123 -0.37 9.89 15.30
N ASP A 124 -0.91 11.07 15.68
CA ASP A 124 -2.35 11.37 15.68
C ASP A 124 -2.69 12.42 14.63
N LEU A 125 -3.91 12.36 14.08
CA LEU A 125 -4.43 13.39 13.21
C LEU A 125 -4.77 14.65 14.01
N PRO A 126 -4.67 15.86 13.38
CA PRO A 126 -4.94 17.12 14.07
C PRO A 126 -6.38 17.19 14.58
N ALA A 127 -6.55 17.48 15.85
CA ALA A 127 -7.85 17.65 16.49
C ALA A 127 -8.21 19.14 16.73
N SER A 128 -7.22 20.03 16.72
CA SER A 128 -7.39 21.47 16.96
C SER A 128 -6.67 22.31 15.88
N GLU A 129 -7.03 23.57 15.77
CA GLU A 129 -6.51 24.51 14.76
C GLU A 129 -4.99 24.71 14.77
N ASN A 130 -4.35 24.48 15.91
CA ASN A 130 -2.91 24.64 16.09
C ASN A 130 -2.14 23.31 16.02
N GLU A 131 -2.78 22.23 15.60
CA GLU A 131 -2.16 20.92 15.38
C GLU A 131 -1.98 20.62 13.90
N ILE A 132 -0.89 19.90 13.56
CA ILE A 132 -0.56 19.61 12.17
C ILE A 132 0.12 18.25 12.03
N VAL A 133 -0.15 17.61 10.89
CA VAL A 133 0.59 16.45 10.42
C VAL A 133 1.25 16.81 9.09
N VAL A 134 2.54 16.63 8.98
CA VAL A 134 3.32 17.02 7.79
C VAL A 134 4.21 15.88 7.31
N GLN A 135 4.72 16.01 6.11
CA GLN A 135 5.71 15.08 5.56
C GLN A 135 7.07 15.25 6.24
N GLU A 136 7.79 14.12 6.45
CA GLU A 136 9.15 14.14 6.98
C GLU A 136 10.08 15.07 6.20
N SER A 137 10.04 14.99 4.87
CA SER A 137 10.84 15.85 3.99
C SER A 137 10.53 17.34 4.12
N PHE A 138 9.32 17.69 4.56
CA PHE A 138 9.00 19.09 4.86
C PHE A 138 9.63 19.56 6.19
N LEU A 139 9.60 18.72 7.24
CA LEU A 139 10.30 19.00 8.50
C LEU A 139 11.80 19.20 8.26
N ASP A 140 12.41 18.33 7.47
CA ASP A 140 13.83 18.45 7.10
C ASP A 140 14.13 19.78 6.40
N SER A 141 13.23 20.23 5.50
CA SER A 141 13.38 21.51 4.79
C SER A 141 13.30 22.74 5.71
N LEU A 142 12.62 22.60 6.85
CA LEU A 142 12.51 23.63 7.88
C LEU A 142 13.59 23.51 8.97
N GLY A 143 14.37 22.42 8.97
CA GLY A 143 15.41 22.15 9.96
C GLY A 143 14.88 21.56 11.27
N TYR A 144 13.68 21.00 11.29
CA TYR A 144 13.10 20.32 12.45
C TYR A 144 13.38 18.83 12.43
N SER A 145 13.43 18.22 13.61
CA SER A 145 13.50 16.76 13.78
C SER A 145 12.12 16.09 13.62
N ASN A 146 12.09 14.76 13.51
CA ASN A 146 10.86 13.97 13.44
C ASN A 146 10.25 13.67 14.82
N GLU A 147 10.45 14.56 15.81
CA GLU A 147 9.95 14.38 17.17
C GLU A 147 8.51 14.88 17.30
N LEU A 148 7.58 13.96 17.62
CA LEU A 148 6.17 14.33 17.82
C LEU A 148 5.98 15.16 19.09
N GLY A 149 5.02 16.08 19.04
CA GLY A 149 4.68 16.97 20.14
C GLY A 149 5.49 18.26 20.18
N GLN A 150 6.53 18.42 19.36
CA GLN A 150 7.25 19.69 19.24
C GLN A 150 6.40 20.76 18.55
N THR A 151 6.72 22.02 18.83
CA THR A 151 6.14 23.14 18.10
C THR A 151 7.02 23.48 16.91
N ILE A 152 6.43 23.53 15.73
CA ILE A 152 7.08 23.94 14.48
C ILE A 152 6.54 25.31 14.05
N GLN A 153 7.42 26.17 13.55
CA GLN A 153 7.10 27.49 13.05
C GLN A 153 7.07 27.47 11.53
N ILE A 154 5.94 27.81 10.96
CA ILE A 154 5.76 27.83 9.51
C ILE A 154 5.58 29.29 9.07
N PRO A 155 6.54 29.86 8.33
CA PRO A 155 6.40 31.21 7.78
C PRO A 155 5.43 31.18 6.59
N PHE A 156 4.45 32.08 6.59
CA PHE A 156 3.49 32.23 5.51
C PHE A 156 3.92 33.34 4.54
N SER A 157 3.35 33.33 3.36
CA SER A 157 3.67 34.28 2.29
C SER A 157 3.26 35.74 2.61
N ASP A 158 2.32 35.94 3.54
CA ASP A 158 1.91 37.24 4.03
C ASP A 158 2.90 37.86 5.04
N GLY A 159 3.98 37.17 5.39
CA GLY A 159 5.00 37.57 6.35
C GLY A 159 4.66 37.19 7.80
N THR A 160 3.55 36.51 8.05
CA THR A 160 3.22 35.97 9.36
C THR A 160 3.92 34.63 9.59
N THR A 161 4.08 34.28 10.87
CA THR A 161 4.59 32.97 11.26
C THR A 161 3.57 32.30 12.16
N HIS A 162 3.20 31.09 11.84
CA HIS A 162 2.22 30.32 12.61
C HIS A 162 2.91 29.18 13.34
N ASP A 163 2.56 29.04 14.62
CA ASP A 163 3.05 27.98 15.49
C ASP A 163 2.09 26.78 15.44
N PHE A 164 2.59 25.64 15.01
CA PHE A 164 1.83 24.40 15.00
C PHE A 164 2.48 23.35 15.87
N LYS A 165 1.69 22.60 16.61
CA LYS A 165 2.13 21.41 17.32
C LYS A 165 2.14 20.22 16.35
N LEU A 166 3.29 19.60 16.17
CA LEU A 166 3.43 18.42 15.32
C LEU A 166 2.80 17.20 15.99
N THR A 167 1.65 16.75 15.51
CA THR A 167 0.93 15.58 16.07
C THR A 167 1.18 14.31 15.31
N GLY A 168 1.60 14.40 14.05
CA GLY A 168 1.92 13.23 13.24
C GLY A 168 2.82 13.55 12.06
N ILE A 169 3.33 12.50 11.43
CA ILE A 169 4.22 12.59 10.27
C ILE A 169 3.67 11.68 9.17
N LEU A 170 3.50 12.25 7.97
CA LEU A 170 3.13 11.50 6.77
C LEU A 170 4.37 10.78 6.21
N ASP A 171 4.29 9.47 6.09
CA ASP A 171 5.30 8.65 5.40
C ASP A 171 4.97 8.56 3.90
N VAL A 172 5.05 9.69 3.23
CA VAL A 172 4.84 9.80 1.78
C VAL A 172 6.13 10.24 1.13
N LYS A 173 6.68 9.38 0.31
CA LYS A 173 7.80 9.76 -0.57
C LYS A 173 7.23 10.58 -1.72
N THR A 174 7.34 11.89 -1.61
CA THR A 174 6.91 12.79 -2.68
C THR A 174 7.76 12.60 -3.92
N GLY A 175 7.10 12.28 -5.04
CA GLY A 175 7.73 12.34 -6.36
C GLY A 175 7.90 13.77 -6.91
N ASP A 176 7.21 14.73 -6.34
CA ASP A 176 7.23 16.13 -6.81
C ASP A 176 8.16 16.97 -5.93
N ILE A 177 9.30 17.35 -6.49
CA ILE A 177 10.22 18.29 -5.84
C ILE A 177 9.52 19.63 -5.62
N GLY A 178 9.49 20.10 -4.36
CA GLY A 178 8.96 21.41 -3.99
C GLY A 178 7.45 21.49 -3.77
N ARG A 179 6.78 20.34 -3.62
CA ARG A 179 5.38 20.29 -3.18
C ARG A 179 5.23 19.41 -1.97
N TYR A 180 4.62 19.96 -0.93
CA TYR A 180 4.35 19.24 0.32
C TYR A 180 2.86 19.25 0.64
N THR A 181 2.43 18.28 1.42
CA THR A 181 1.09 18.22 1.99
C THR A 181 1.17 18.31 3.50
N ALA A 182 0.38 19.19 4.06
CA ALA A 182 0.17 19.35 5.48
C ALA A 182 -1.30 19.03 5.78
N ILE A 183 -1.54 18.10 6.71
CA ILE A 183 -2.88 17.80 7.18
C ILE A 183 -3.18 18.69 8.37
N ILE A 184 -4.31 19.36 8.31
CA ILE A 184 -4.81 20.27 9.34
C ILE A 184 -6.16 19.81 9.88
N SER A 185 -6.57 20.37 11.01
CA SER A 185 -7.90 20.09 11.57
C SER A 185 -9.00 20.77 10.74
N LYS A 186 -10.22 20.27 10.88
CA LYS A 186 -11.40 20.86 10.26
C LYS A 186 -11.73 22.25 10.83
N GLU A 187 -11.25 22.56 12.03
CA GLU A 187 -11.48 23.83 12.71
C GLU A 187 -10.67 24.99 12.11
N LEU A 188 -9.53 24.71 11.47
CA LEU A 188 -8.68 25.70 10.83
C LEU A 188 -9.24 26.18 9.47
N VAL A 189 -10.29 25.57 8.97
CA VAL A 189 -10.93 25.84 7.68
C VAL A 189 -12.19 26.64 7.87
#